data_fbe1d556380e1d1147decc46915502c9
#
_entry.id   fbe1d556380e1d1147decc46915502c9
#
_cell.length_a   1.000
_cell.length_b   1.000
_cell.length_c   1.000
_cell.angle_alpha   90.00
_cell.angle_beta   90.00
_cell.angle_gamma   90.00
#
_symmetry.space_group_name_H-M   'P 1'
#
loop_
_entity.id
_entity.type
_entity.pdbx_description
1 polymer ?
#
loop_
_entity_poly.entity_id
_entity_poly.type
_entity_poly.pdbx_seq_one_letter_code
_entity_poly.pdbx_strand_id
1 'polypeptide(L)'
;MNESSTSDNLPLTLPPDDLESRQASWPTVIGIVAIVYAVIAIFSNTCGTLFLFLGSYFMRLGGIDMDEGMGLPDWLLGINLALGFFGFCLGLVLLVGGFGLIRRKASSLGWLKTWSVLAIISSILGLVIAFVAIEPNLDLQLRIQDATVEMIKKNDPKNGAAVIENSGLDKSREEIRSDSIRNIAIFGGAPFIAPLVLGFFLSSRKRVEQADGWE
;
A
#
# COMPACT_ATOMS: atom_id res chain seq x y z
N MET A 1 -28.41 -70.34 -19.50
CA MET A 1 -29.04 -69.11 -18.99
C MET A 1 -27.89 -68.17 -18.62
N ASN A 2 -27.53 -67.28 -19.48
CA ASN A 2 -26.48 -66.25 -19.22
C ASN A 2 -27.18 -64.94 -19.02
N GLU A 3 -27.20 -64.48 -17.78
CA GLU A 3 -27.60 -63.13 -17.45
C GLU A 3 -26.36 -62.21 -17.63
N SER A 4 -26.37 -61.49 -18.75
CA SER A 4 -25.41 -60.40 -18.98
C SER A 4 -25.85 -59.19 -18.18
N SER A 5 -25.17 -58.95 -17.07
CA SER A 5 -25.28 -57.68 -16.32
C SER A 5 -24.68 -56.55 -17.14
N THR A 6 -25.55 -55.83 -17.82
CA THR A 6 -25.20 -54.53 -18.45
C THR A 6 -25.00 -53.52 -17.36
N SER A 7 -23.74 -53.23 -17.01
CA SER A 7 -23.39 -52.10 -16.16
C SER A 7 -23.68 -50.82 -16.94
N ASP A 8 -24.78 -50.17 -16.61
CA ASP A 8 -25.10 -48.81 -17.05
C ASP A 8 -24.00 -47.83 -16.56
N ASN A 9 -22.99 -47.64 -17.43
CA ASN A 9 -22.08 -46.53 -17.30
C ASN A 9 -22.84 -45.25 -17.70
N LEU A 10 -23.70 -44.75 -16.81
CA LEU A 10 -24.24 -43.42 -16.90
C LEU A 10 -23.08 -42.44 -16.84
N PRO A 11 -22.83 -41.63 -17.86
CA PRO A 11 -21.83 -40.58 -17.76
C PRO A 11 -22.24 -39.66 -16.62
N LEU A 12 -21.38 -39.54 -15.61
CA LEU A 12 -21.53 -38.56 -14.55
C LEU A 12 -21.43 -37.16 -15.20
N THR A 13 -22.57 -36.68 -15.74
CA THR A 13 -22.67 -35.29 -16.16
C THR A 13 -22.77 -34.44 -14.90
N LEU A 14 -21.64 -33.85 -14.53
CA LEU A 14 -21.60 -32.85 -13.47
C LEU A 14 -22.63 -31.74 -13.80
N PRO A 15 -23.34 -31.24 -12.80
CA PRO A 15 -24.23 -30.10 -13.00
C PRO A 15 -23.50 -28.96 -13.72
N PRO A 16 -24.14 -28.24 -14.65
CA PRO A 16 -23.49 -27.17 -15.43
C PRO A 16 -22.88 -26.07 -14.54
N ASP A 17 -23.44 -25.83 -13.36
CA ASP A 17 -22.95 -24.85 -12.39
C ASP A 17 -21.56 -25.23 -11.81
N ASP A 18 -21.25 -26.50 -11.68
CA ASP A 18 -19.95 -26.97 -11.20
C ASP A 18 -18.85 -26.79 -12.25
N LEU A 19 -19.20 -26.88 -13.52
CA LEU A 19 -18.27 -26.64 -14.63
C LEU A 19 -17.95 -25.15 -14.77
N GLU A 20 -18.95 -24.27 -14.59
CA GLU A 20 -18.76 -22.82 -14.66
C GLU A 20 -17.90 -22.29 -13.51
N SER A 21 -18.04 -22.84 -12.29
CA SER A 21 -17.21 -22.49 -11.14
C SER A 21 -15.75 -22.89 -11.33
N ARG A 22 -15.49 -24.04 -11.96
CA ARG A 22 -14.14 -24.54 -12.27
C ARG A 22 -13.44 -23.79 -13.41
N GLN A 23 -14.21 -23.22 -14.35
CA GLN A 23 -13.67 -22.51 -15.51
C GLN A 23 -13.46 -21.01 -15.25
N ALA A 24 -13.97 -20.47 -14.14
CA ALA A 24 -13.82 -19.06 -13.83
C ALA A 24 -12.32 -18.67 -13.70
N SER A 25 -11.87 -17.74 -14.52
CA SER A 25 -10.48 -17.22 -14.51
C SER A 25 -10.24 -16.10 -13.50
N TRP A 26 -11.32 -15.48 -13.01
CA TRP A 26 -11.22 -14.32 -12.11
C TRP A 26 -10.43 -14.56 -10.81
N PRO A 27 -10.45 -15.75 -10.16
CA PRO A 27 -9.67 -15.97 -8.94
C PRO A 27 -8.18 -15.86 -9.19
N THR A 28 -7.73 -16.42 -10.31
CA THR A 28 -6.32 -16.34 -10.70
C THR A 28 -5.91 -14.90 -11.01
N VAL A 29 -6.71 -14.16 -11.78
CA VAL A 29 -6.41 -12.78 -12.13
C VAL A 29 -6.37 -11.87 -10.90
N ILE A 30 -7.41 -11.93 -10.06
CA ILE A 30 -7.46 -11.13 -8.82
C ILE A 30 -6.37 -11.57 -7.85
N GLY A 31 -6.09 -12.87 -7.75
CA GLY A 31 -5.01 -13.39 -6.91
C GLY A 31 -3.64 -12.86 -7.32
N ILE A 32 -3.33 -12.83 -8.62
CA ILE A 32 -2.07 -12.26 -9.14
C ILE A 32 -2.00 -10.76 -8.83
N VAL A 33 -3.06 -10.01 -9.10
CA VAL A 33 -3.11 -8.56 -8.80
C VAL A 33 -2.92 -8.31 -7.31
N ALA A 34 -3.57 -9.10 -6.45
CA ALA A 34 -3.43 -8.99 -5.00
C ALA A 34 -1.99 -9.27 -4.55
N ILE A 35 -1.32 -10.29 -5.11
CA ILE A 35 0.08 -10.60 -4.79
C ILE A 35 1.02 -9.47 -5.23
N VAL A 36 0.88 -8.96 -6.45
CA VAL A 36 1.70 -7.84 -6.94
C VAL A 36 1.52 -6.61 -6.04
N TYR A 37 0.27 -6.27 -5.72
CA TYR A 37 -0.02 -5.15 -4.82
C TYR A 37 0.55 -5.38 -3.41
N ALA A 38 0.44 -6.61 -2.88
CA ALA A 38 1.01 -6.98 -1.58
C ALA A 38 2.53 -6.81 -1.53
N VAL A 39 3.24 -7.27 -2.57
CA VAL A 39 4.70 -7.12 -2.67
C VAL A 39 5.10 -5.65 -2.70
N ILE A 40 4.41 -4.83 -3.51
CA ILE A 40 4.65 -3.38 -3.57
C ILE A 40 4.38 -2.74 -2.20
N ALA A 41 3.27 -3.08 -1.55
CA ALA A 41 2.90 -2.54 -0.25
C ALA A 41 3.91 -2.92 0.85
N ILE A 42 4.34 -4.18 0.91
CA ILE A 42 5.35 -4.66 1.86
C ILE A 42 6.66 -3.90 1.64
N PHE A 43 7.12 -3.82 0.39
CA PHE A 43 8.37 -3.12 0.06
C PHE A 43 8.29 -1.64 0.43
N SER A 44 7.23 -0.95 0.04
CA SER A 44 7.04 0.48 0.32
C SER A 44 6.99 0.77 1.82
N ASN A 45 6.24 -0.03 2.60
CA ASN A 45 6.17 0.15 4.06
C ASN A 45 7.51 -0.14 4.72
N THR A 46 8.23 -1.18 4.29
CA THR A 46 9.55 -1.52 4.82
C THR A 46 10.57 -0.44 4.50
N CYS A 47 10.66 0.00 3.25
CA CYS A 47 11.57 1.07 2.83
C CYS A 47 11.24 2.38 3.53
N GLY A 48 9.97 2.76 3.65
CA GLY A 48 9.55 3.96 4.35
C GLY A 48 9.95 3.94 5.83
N THR A 49 9.72 2.82 6.51
CA THR A 49 10.11 2.63 7.90
C THR A 49 11.64 2.66 8.09
N LEU A 50 12.38 1.97 7.23
CA LEU A 50 13.85 2.01 7.26
C LEU A 50 14.39 3.42 7.01
N PHE A 51 13.78 4.17 6.11
CA PHE A 51 14.19 5.54 5.84
C PHE A 51 14.00 6.46 7.06
N LEU A 52 12.96 6.28 7.86
CA LEU A 52 12.78 7.03 9.11
C LEU A 52 13.92 6.77 10.11
N PHE A 53 14.44 5.54 10.19
CA PHE A 53 15.54 5.21 11.09
C PHE A 53 16.91 5.62 10.52
N LEU A 54 17.15 5.34 9.27
CA LEU A 54 18.45 5.52 8.65
C LEU A 54 18.59 6.86 7.94
N GLY A 55 17.48 7.60 7.77
CA GLY A 55 17.45 8.85 6.99
C GLY A 55 18.39 9.90 7.55
N SER A 56 18.44 10.09 8.88
CA SER A 56 19.38 11.00 9.55
C SER A 56 20.83 10.59 9.30
N TYR A 57 21.13 9.29 9.32
CA TYR A 57 22.45 8.77 9.03
C TYR A 57 22.87 9.05 7.57
N PHE A 58 21.98 8.79 6.62
CA PHE A 58 22.24 9.08 5.20
C PHE A 58 22.38 10.58 4.94
N MET A 59 21.60 11.43 5.59
CA MET A 59 21.71 12.88 5.49
C MET A 59 23.06 13.39 6.02
N ARG A 60 23.53 12.85 7.15
CA ARG A 60 24.87 13.17 7.69
C ARG A 60 26.00 12.74 6.76
N LEU A 61 25.88 11.58 6.09
CA LEU A 61 26.85 11.16 5.06
C LEU A 61 26.86 12.12 3.86
N GLY A 62 25.72 12.73 3.55
CA GLY A 62 25.58 13.78 2.53
C GLY A 62 26.06 15.16 2.99
N GLY A 63 26.56 15.31 4.22
CA GLY A 63 27.04 16.59 4.77
C GLY A 63 25.92 17.46 5.38
N ILE A 64 24.71 16.92 5.56
CA ILE A 64 23.59 17.59 6.23
C ILE A 64 23.55 17.06 7.67
N ASP A 65 23.82 17.91 8.64
CA ASP A 65 23.74 17.54 10.07
C ASP A 65 22.30 17.64 10.53
N MET A 66 21.71 16.48 10.82
CA MET A 66 20.33 16.35 11.29
C MET A 66 20.29 15.53 12.59
N ASP A 67 19.37 15.90 13.47
CA ASP A 67 19.07 15.17 14.70
C ASP A 67 18.54 13.76 14.41
N GLU A 68 18.61 12.87 15.40
CA GLU A 68 18.00 11.54 15.34
C GLU A 68 16.50 11.64 15.03
N GLY A 69 15.99 10.72 14.20
CA GLY A 69 14.60 10.75 13.77
C GLY A 69 14.26 11.87 12.77
N MET A 70 15.29 12.47 12.12
CA MET A 70 15.13 13.57 11.16
C MET A 70 14.47 14.84 11.78
N GLY A 71 14.55 14.98 13.11
CA GLY A 71 13.94 16.11 13.83
C GLY A 71 12.41 16.08 13.89
N LEU A 72 11.79 14.94 13.57
CA LEU A 72 10.36 14.74 13.78
C LEU A 72 10.05 14.61 15.28
N PRO A 73 8.88 15.10 15.74
CA PRO A 73 8.42 14.85 17.10
C PRO A 73 8.29 13.34 17.38
N ASP A 74 8.68 12.89 18.59
CA ASP A 74 8.67 11.46 18.96
C ASP A 74 7.32 10.78 18.77
N TRP A 75 6.23 11.49 19.05
CA TRP A 75 4.88 10.96 18.84
C TRP A 75 4.59 10.66 17.36
N LEU A 76 5.06 11.52 16.45
CA LEU A 76 4.87 11.35 15.01
C LEU A 76 5.75 10.22 14.49
N LEU A 77 6.98 10.11 14.98
CA LEU A 77 7.86 8.99 14.67
C LEU A 77 7.22 7.67 15.12
N GLY A 78 6.74 7.60 16.36
CA GLY A 78 6.07 6.41 16.90
C GLY A 78 4.83 6.00 16.09
N ILE A 79 3.99 6.96 15.70
CA ILE A 79 2.81 6.69 14.89
C ILE A 79 3.20 6.20 13.49
N ASN A 80 4.17 6.83 12.84
CA ASN A 80 4.63 6.38 11.51
C ASN A 80 5.20 4.95 11.55
N LEU A 81 5.95 4.61 12.61
CA LEU A 81 6.44 3.25 12.82
C LEU A 81 5.29 2.24 13.01
N ALA A 82 4.31 2.58 13.84
CA ALA A 82 3.15 1.74 14.07
C ALA A 82 2.34 1.53 12.79
N LEU A 83 2.10 2.58 12.00
CA LEU A 83 1.42 2.49 10.71
C LEU A 83 2.23 1.71 9.67
N GLY A 84 3.54 1.89 9.62
CA GLY A 84 4.43 1.14 8.75
C GLY A 84 4.41 -0.36 9.06
N PHE A 85 4.50 -0.72 10.34
CA PHE A 85 4.39 -2.11 10.79
C PHE A 85 3.00 -2.69 10.51
N PHE A 86 1.93 -1.94 10.77
CA PHE A 86 0.57 -2.37 10.46
C PHE A 86 0.37 -2.56 8.95
N GLY A 87 0.87 -1.64 8.13
CA GLY A 87 0.85 -1.75 6.68
C GLY A 87 1.62 -2.97 6.16
N PHE A 88 2.76 -3.30 6.77
CA PHE A 88 3.50 -4.53 6.49
C PHE A 88 2.65 -5.78 6.79
N CYS A 89 2.01 -5.85 7.97
CA CYS A 89 1.12 -6.95 8.33
C CYS A 89 -0.07 -7.08 7.38
N LEU A 90 -0.68 -5.95 6.98
CA LEU A 90 -1.74 -5.94 5.96
C LEU A 90 -1.25 -6.47 4.61
N GLY A 91 -0.03 -6.14 4.21
CA GLY A 91 0.61 -6.69 3.02
C GLY A 91 0.73 -8.21 3.07
N LEU A 92 1.12 -8.78 4.22
CA LEU A 92 1.18 -10.23 4.42
C LEU A 92 -0.20 -10.89 4.34
N VAL A 93 -1.22 -10.29 4.94
CA VAL A 93 -2.61 -10.79 4.86
C VAL A 93 -3.09 -10.83 3.41
N LEU A 94 -2.80 -9.77 2.64
CA LEU A 94 -3.16 -9.70 1.23
C LEU A 94 -2.42 -10.74 0.40
N LEU A 95 -1.14 -10.97 0.70
CA LEU A 95 -0.31 -11.97 0.03
C LEU A 95 -0.85 -13.39 0.26
N VAL A 96 -1.17 -13.74 1.51
CA VAL A 96 -1.78 -15.03 1.87
C VAL A 96 -3.14 -15.19 1.20
N GLY A 97 -3.99 -14.15 1.24
CA GLY A 97 -5.29 -14.14 0.59
C GLY A 97 -5.18 -14.31 -0.94
N GLY A 98 -4.22 -13.63 -1.58
CA GLY A 98 -3.96 -13.73 -3.01
C GLY A 98 -3.53 -15.14 -3.45
N PHE A 99 -2.58 -15.75 -2.72
CA PHE A 99 -2.19 -17.15 -2.97
C PHE A 99 -3.34 -18.13 -2.74
N GLY A 100 -4.12 -17.92 -1.66
CA GLY A 100 -5.30 -18.73 -1.38
C GLY A 100 -6.33 -18.65 -2.50
N LEU A 101 -6.52 -17.46 -3.08
CA LEU A 101 -7.46 -17.23 -4.18
C LEU A 101 -7.03 -17.97 -5.45
N ILE A 102 -5.72 -17.95 -5.80
CA ILE A 102 -5.19 -18.71 -6.94
C ILE A 102 -5.42 -20.22 -6.75
N ARG A 103 -5.27 -20.70 -5.50
CA ARG A 103 -5.50 -22.09 -5.13
C ARG A 103 -6.95 -22.44 -4.90
N ARG A 104 -7.87 -21.49 -5.10
CA ARG A 104 -9.32 -21.64 -4.91
C ARG A 104 -9.70 -22.11 -3.51
N LYS A 105 -9.03 -21.62 -2.48
CA LYS A 105 -9.39 -21.92 -1.09
C LYS A 105 -10.55 -21.02 -0.66
N ALA A 106 -11.63 -21.59 -0.16
CA ALA A 106 -12.82 -20.85 0.30
C ALA A 106 -12.48 -19.78 1.36
N SER A 107 -11.56 -20.10 2.28
CA SER A 107 -11.10 -19.17 3.32
C SER A 107 -10.44 -17.89 2.79
N SER A 108 -9.90 -17.91 1.53
CA SER A 108 -9.22 -16.76 0.95
C SER A 108 -10.13 -15.55 0.75
N LEU A 109 -11.41 -15.76 0.46
CA LEU A 109 -12.39 -14.68 0.37
C LEU A 109 -12.56 -13.94 1.70
N GLY A 110 -12.59 -14.67 2.81
CA GLY A 110 -12.64 -14.10 4.15
C GLY A 110 -11.41 -13.23 4.43
N TRP A 111 -10.22 -13.74 4.15
CA TRP A 111 -8.96 -13.00 4.31
C TRP A 111 -8.93 -11.70 3.50
N LEU A 112 -9.34 -11.74 2.24
CA LEU A 112 -9.33 -10.57 1.36
C LEU A 112 -10.40 -9.54 1.75
N LYS A 113 -11.58 -9.97 2.19
CA LYS A 113 -12.62 -9.07 2.74
C LYS A 113 -12.13 -8.39 4.01
N THR A 114 -11.56 -9.15 4.95
CA THR A 114 -10.96 -8.60 6.17
C THR A 114 -9.86 -7.60 5.85
N TRP A 115 -8.97 -7.94 4.92
CA TRP A 115 -7.95 -7.02 4.44
C TRP A 115 -8.55 -5.73 3.90
N SER A 116 -9.59 -5.81 3.06
CA SER A 116 -10.23 -4.62 2.49
C SER A 116 -10.77 -3.68 3.57
N VAL A 117 -11.44 -4.23 4.58
CA VAL A 117 -11.99 -3.44 5.71
C VAL A 117 -10.85 -2.79 6.52
N LEU A 118 -9.83 -3.57 6.89
CA LEU A 118 -8.70 -3.06 7.67
C LEU A 118 -7.88 -2.03 6.89
N ALA A 119 -7.71 -2.23 5.58
CA ALA A 119 -7.01 -1.29 4.71
C ALA A 119 -7.77 0.04 4.58
N ILE A 120 -9.12 0.03 4.51
CA ILE A 120 -9.93 1.25 4.52
C ILE A 120 -9.77 1.99 5.84
N ILE A 121 -9.87 1.29 6.98
CA ILE A 121 -9.67 1.90 8.31
C ILE A 121 -8.28 2.51 8.42
N SER A 122 -7.24 1.78 8.00
CA SER A 122 -5.87 2.27 7.99
C SER A 122 -5.69 3.51 7.12
N SER A 123 -6.34 3.54 5.95
CA SER A 123 -6.28 4.69 5.04
C SER A 123 -6.96 5.93 5.64
N ILE A 124 -8.09 5.75 6.36
CA ILE A 124 -8.75 6.85 7.08
C ILE A 124 -7.82 7.40 8.17
N LEU A 125 -7.23 6.50 8.99
CA LEU A 125 -6.29 6.90 10.03
C LEU A 125 -5.07 7.62 9.44
N GLY A 126 -4.49 7.07 8.37
CA GLY A 126 -3.37 7.69 7.66
C GLY A 126 -3.71 9.09 7.13
N LEU A 127 -4.90 9.29 6.59
CA LEU A 127 -5.36 10.59 6.12
C LEU A 127 -5.50 11.60 7.27
N VAL A 128 -6.10 11.19 8.39
CA VAL A 128 -6.21 12.05 9.59
C VAL A 128 -4.83 12.44 10.09
N ILE A 129 -3.92 11.47 10.19
CA ILE A 129 -2.54 11.72 10.65
C ILE A 129 -1.81 12.63 9.66
N ALA A 130 -2.00 12.46 8.35
CA ALA A 130 -1.40 13.34 7.35
C ALA A 130 -1.81 14.81 7.55
N PHE A 131 -3.07 15.07 7.88
CA PHE A 131 -3.54 16.43 8.19
C PHE A 131 -2.96 16.98 9.50
N VAL A 132 -2.92 16.16 10.56
CA VAL A 132 -2.35 16.56 11.86
C VAL A 132 -0.84 16.80 11.76
N ALA A 133 -0.17 16.05 10.90
CA ALA A 133 1.27 16.10 10.71
C ALA A 133 1.74 17.18 9.70
N ILE A 134 0.84 18.00 9.15
CA ILE A 134 1.22 19.04 8.15
C ILE A 134 2.29 19.96 8.73
N GLU A 135 2.08 20.54 9.92
CA GLU A 135 3.02 21.51 10.50
C GLU A 135 4.39 20.88 10.87
N PRO A 136 4.46 19.72 11.56
CA PRO A 136 5.74 19.06 11.79
C PRO A 136 6.49 18.68 10.52
N ASN A 137 5.79 18.21 9.50
CA ASN A 137 6.39 17.85 8.22
C ASN A 137 6.87 19.09 7.46
N LEU A 138 6.15 20.22 7.57
CA LEU A 138 6.54 21.49 7.00
C LEU A 138 7.86 22.00 7.63
N ASP A 139 7.96 21.95 8.96
CA ASP A 139 9.18 22.35 9.67
C ASP A 139 10.38 21.48 9.25
N LEU A 140 10.17 20.16 9.09
CA LEU A 140 11.20 19.27 8.56
C LEU A 140 11.60 19.63 7.13
N GLN A 141 10.65 19.88 6.24
CA GLN A 141 10.94 20.25 4.85
C GLN A 141 11.74 21.56 4.77
N LEU A 142 11.38 22.57 5.57
CA LEU A 142 12.11 23.82 5.62
C LEU A 142 13.55 23.63 6.12
N ARG A 143 13.77 22.82 7.17
CA ARG A 143 15.12 22.51 7.66
C ARG A 143 15.95 21.81 6.58
N ILE A 144 15.39 20.83 5.87
CA ILE A 144 16.08 20.15 4.77
C ILE A 144 16.42 21.13 3.65
N GLN A 145 15.47 22.01 3.30
CA GLN A 145 15.65 23.03 2.29
C GLN A 145 16.79 23.97 2.67
N ASP A 146 16.78 24.53 3.88
CA ASP A 146 17.82 25.44 4.37
C ASP A 146 19.20 24.78 4.35
N ALA A 147 19.29 23.57 4.89
CA ALA A 147 20.56 22.81 4.87
C ALA A 147 21.06 22.52 3.46
N THR A 148 20.14 22.19 2.55
CA THR A 148 20.49 21.93 1.13
C THR A 148 20.96 23.20 0.44
N VAL A 149 20.28 24.32 0.68
CA VAL A 149 20.64 25.64 0.14
C VAL A 149 22.04 26.07 0.63
N GLU A 150 22.32 25.86 1.92
CA GLU A 150 23.64 26.17 2.51
C GLU A 150 24.74 25.31 1.87
N MET A 151 24.48 24.00 1.70
CA MET A 151 25.41 23.09 1.06
C MET A 151 25.68 23.47 -0.40
N ILE A 152 24.67 23.85 -1.19
CA ILE A 152 24.82 24.28 -2.58
C ILE A 152 25.66 25.56 -2.64
N LYS A 153 25.36 26.56 -1.80
CA LYS A 153 26.13 27.82 -1.75
C LYS A 153 27.59 27.61 -1.39
N LYS A 154 27.86 26.64 -0.49
CA LYS A 154 29.23 26.30 -0.09
C LYS A 154 30.02 25.60 -1.19
N ASN A 155 29.38 24.70 -1.94
CA ASN A 155 30.02 23.88 -2.97
C ASN A 155 30.14 24.59 -4.32
N ASP A 156 29.17 25.44 -4.67
CA ASP A 156 29.20 26.20 -5.93
C ASP A 156 28.75 27.66 -5.70
N PRO A 157 29.65 28.50 -5.17
CA PRO A 157 29.31 29.90 -4.84
C PRO A 157 28.99 30.75 -6.07
N LYS A 158 29.36 30.33 -7.28
CA LYS A 158 29.13 31.11 -8.51
C LYS A 158 27.79 30.82 -9.15
N ASN A 159 27.36 29.55 -9.20
CA ASN A 159 26.15 29.12 -9.88
C ASN A 159 25.05 28.66 -8.88
N GLY A 160 25.38 28.59 -7.59
CA GLY A 160 24.48 28.06 -6.56
C GLY A 160 23.12 28.79 -6.51
N ALA A 161 23.09 30.10 -6.75
CA ALA A 161 21.83 30.86 -6.77
C ALA A 161 20.90 30.38 -7.91
N ALA A 162 21.43 30.18 -9.11
CA ALA A 162 20.67 29.68 -10.26
C ALA A 162 20.19 28.23 -10.05
N VAL A 163 20.99 27.39 -9.38
CA VAL A 163 20.62 26.00 -9.04
C VAL A 163 19.48 26.01 -8.02
N ILE A 164 19.51 26.88 -7.01
CA ILE A 164 18.47 26.99 -5.97
C ILE A 164 17.14 27.40 -6.62
N GLU A 165 17.14 28.44 -7.44
CA GLU A 165 15.95 28.94 -8.15
C GLU A 165 15.36 27.86 -9.08
N ASN A 166 16.19 27.21 -9.91
CA ASN A 166 15.76 26.18 -10.84
C ASN A 166 15.24 24.89 -10.16
N SER A 167 15.72 24.59 -8.96
CA SER A 167 15.29 23.43 -8.19
C SER A 167 14.07 23.70 -7.31
N GLY A 168 13.58 24.94 -7.24
CA GLY A 168 12.45 25.35 -6.41
C GLY A 168 12.76 25.20 -4.91
N LEU A 169 14.03 25.35 -4.52
CA LEU A 169 14.48 25.32 -3.13
C LEU A 169 14.33 26.70 -2.44
N ASP A 170 13.69 27.65 -3.07
CA ASP A 170 13.38 29.00 -2.57
C ASP A 170 11.92 29.17 -2.16
N LYS A 171 11.16 28.06 -2.14
CA LYS A 171 9.73 28.10 -1.78
C LYS A 171 9.50 28.59 -0.36
N SER A 172 8.53 29.48 -0.25
CA SER A 172 8.08 29.98 1.05
C SER A 172 7.32 28.91 1.84
N ARG A 173 7.23 29.09 3.17
CA ARG A 173 6.45 28.22 4.05
C ARG A 173 5.01 28.03 3.57
N GLU A 174 4.38 29.09 3.09
CA GLU A 174 3.00 29.07 2.64
C GLU A 174 2.82 28.28 1.35
N GLU A 175 3.77 28.38 0.42
CA GLU A 175 3.78 27.60 -0.83
C GLU A 175 3.95 26.12 -0.55
N ILE A 176 4.89 25.73 0.32
CA ILE A 176 5.11 24.32 0.70
C ILE A 176 3.86 23.77 1.40
N ARG A 177 3.24 24.58 2.29
CA ARG A 177 2.00 24.19 2.98
C ARG A 177 0.85 23.99 2.00
N SER A 178 0.68 24.90 1.06
CA SER A 178 -0.34 24.80 0.02
C SER A 178 -0.15 23.57 -0.87
N ASP A 179 1.10 23.31 -1.28
CA ASP A 179 1.47 22.13 -2.05
C ASP A 179 1.21 20.84 -1.25
N SER A 180 1.51 20.81 0.05
CA SER A 180 1.25 19.67 0.93
C SER A 180 -0.24 19.38 1.06
N ILE A 181 -1.07 20.40 1.30
CA ILE A 181 -2.53 20.26 1.39
C ILE A 181 -3.09 19.74 0.05
N ARG A 182 -2.63 20.33 -1.06
CA ARG A 182 -3.06 19.90 -2.40
C ARG A 182 -2.68 18.43 -2.67
N ASN A 183 -1.47 18.03 -2.31
CA ASN A 183 -1.00 16.65 -2.47
C ASN A 183 -1.81 15.67 -1.61
N ILE A 184 -2.13 16.02 -0.36
CA ILE A 184 -3.00 15.22 0.50
C ILE A 184 -4.41 15.12 -0.11
N ALA A 185 -4.95 16.20 -0.64
CA ALA A 185 -6.28 16.20 -1.27
C ALA A 185 -6.33 15.33 -2.54
N ILE A 186 -5.30 15.38 -3.39
CA ILE A 186 -5.24 14.63 -4.65
C ILE A 186 -4.89 13.16 -4.41
N PHE A 187 -3.85 12.90 -3.62
CA PHE A 187 -3.28 11.55 -3.46
C PHE A 187 -3.78 10.82 -2.22
N GLY A 188 -4.35 11.52 -1.23
CA GLY A 188 -4.88 10.90 -0.02
C GLY A 188 -6.06 9.96 -0.28
N GLY A 189 -6.75 10.12 -1.42
CA GLY A 189 -7.80 9.20 -1.88
C GLY A 189 -7.29 7.91 -2.54
N ALA A 190 -6.07 7.91 -3.06
CA ALA A 190 -5.54 6.77 -3.82
C ALA A 190 -5.48 5.44 -3.01
N PRO A 191 -5.08 5.43 -1.73
CA PRO A 191 -5.05 4.21 -0.92
C PRO A 191 -6.41 3.54 -0.72
N PHE A 192 -7.52 4.28 -0.91
CA PHE A 192 -8.88 3.72 -0.76
C PHE A 192 -9.35 2.94 -1.98
N ILE A 193 -8.81 3.24 -3.17
CA ILE A 193 -9.33 2.70 -4.44
C ILE A 193 -9.20 1.18 -4.47
N ALA A 194 -8.01 0.64 -4.20
CA ALA A 194 -7.77 -0.79 -4.27
C ALA A 194 -8.61 -1.60 -3.27
N PRO A 195 -8.66 -1.25 -1.95
CA PRO A 195 -9.48 -2.01 -1.01
C PRO A 195 -10.98 -1.86 -1.26
N LEU A 196 -11.47 -0.68 -1.69
CA LEU A 196 -12.88 -0.50 -2.04
C LEU A 196 -13.27 -1.35 -3.26
N VAL A 197 -12.50 -1.29 -4.34
CA VAL A 197 -12.76 -2.08 -5.55
C VAL A 197 -12.71 -3.57 -5.24
N LEU A 198 -11.69 -4.03 -4.53
CA LEU A 198 -11.54 -5.43 -4.17
C LEU A 198 -12.66 -5.89 -3.23
N GLY A 199 -12.93 -5.13 -2.17
CA GLY A 199 -13.99 -5.44 -1.21
C GLY A 199 -15.36 -5.54 -1.86
N PHE A 200 -15.71 -4.57 -2.72
CA PHE A 200 -16.98 -4.57 -3.44
C PHE A 200 -17.09 -5.73 -4.42
N PHE A 201 -16.01 -5.97 -5.20
CA PHE A 201 -15.96 -7.07 -6.15
C PHE A 201 -16.16 -8.44 -5.47
N LEU A 202 -15.47 -8.69 -4.36
CA LEU A 202 -15.55 -9.96 -3.63
C LEU A 202 -16.84 -10.11 -2.80
N SER A 203 -17.56 -9.03 -2.54
CA SER A 203 -18.84 -9.07 -1.81
C SER A 203 -20.03 -9.35 -2.72
N SER A 204 -19.84 -9.40 -4.04
CA SER A 204 -20.93 -9.70 -4.96
C SER A 204 -21.43 -11.14 -4.73
N ARG A 205 -22.77 -11.30 -4.70
CA ARG A 205 -23.45 -12.58 -4.44
C ARG A 205 -22.95 -13.70 -5.36
N LYS A 206 -22.82 -13.40 -6.64
CA LYS A 206 -22.32 -14.36 -7.65
C LYS A 206 -20.93 -14.92 -7.30
N ARG A 207 -20.03 -14.11 -6.72
CA ARG A 207 -18.67 -14.53 -6.36
C ARG A 207 -18.63 -15.37 -5.10
N VAL A 208 -19.50 -15.05 -4.14
CA VAL A 208 -19.65 -15.84 -2.91
C VAL A 208 -20.18 -17.23 -3.26
N GLU A 209 -21.27 -17.31 -4.04
CA GLU A 209 -21.86 -18.57 -4.49
C GLU A 209 -20.86 -19.44 -5.30
N GLN A 210 -20.05 -18.82 -6.14
CA GLN A 210 -18.99 -19.55 -6.90
C GLN A 210 -17.90 -20.11 -5.98
N ALA A 211 -17.61 -19.45 -4.88
CA ALA A 211 -16.55 -19.87 -3.95
C ALA A 211 -17.05 -20.90 -2.91
N ASP A 212 -18.35 -21.02 -2.69
CA ASP A 212 -18.91 -22.04 -1.78
C ASP A 212 -18.63 -23.47 -2.28
N GLY A 213 -18.31 -23.65 -3.58
CA GLY A 213 -17.87 -24.93 -4.17
C GLY A 213 -16.36 -25.17 -4.13
N TRP A 214 -15.56 -24.32 -3.47
CA TRP A 214 -14.11 -24.49 -3.38
C TRP A 214 -13.70 -25.33 -2.16
N GLU A 215 -12.59 -26.08 -2.29
CA GLU A 215 -12.01 -26.89 -1.21
C GLU A 215 -11.13 -26.08 -0.24
#